data_0e8f55d3bb4994e57a8d459cec2e22df
#
_entry.id   0e8f55d3bb4994e57a8d459cec2e22df
#
_cell.length_a   1.000
_cell.length_b   1.000
_cell.length_c   1.000
_cell.angle_alpha   90.00
_cell.angle_beta   90.00
_cell.angle_gamma   90.00
#
_symmetry.space_group_name_H-M   'P 1'
#
loop_
_entity.id
_entity.type
_entity.pdbx_description
1 polymer ?
#
loop_
_entity_poly.entity_id
_entity_poly.type
_entity_poly.pdbx_seq_one_letter_code
_entity_poly.pdbx_strand_id
1 'polypeptide(L)'
;ILMPLTGLFSFAAHLYGGSGVGKTTALYCNTAIWGDPHFLTLGQRDTPNSRMARGEVYKNISLNSDEMSNMTPFVASDYAYQFAEGKQRNRLQGSANTERWRGKPWRMMGCSSGNISIYELLSKLKADPEAEMQRILEFTVDPNLKAIIDKDKTDALYRDIQTNYGHFSVPYIQYVIQNRDQIAKLYAGIKERLDKAA
;
A
#
# COMPACT_ATOMS: atom_id res chain seq x y z
N ILE A 1 3.09 10.28 2.30
CA ILE A 1 3.75 11.58 2.61
C ILE A 1 3.29 12.16 3.94
N LEU A 2 2.01 12.06 4.29
CA LEU A 2 1.50 12.60 5.56
C LEU A 2 1.91 11.78 6.79
N MET A 3 2.15 10.50 6.68
CA MET A 3 2.47 9.62 7.80
C MET A 3 3.67 10.06 8.66
N PRO A 4 4.78 10.56 8.10
CA PRO A 4 5.85 11.11 8.93
C PRO A 4 5.42 12.30 9.79
N LEU A 5 4.44 13.08 9.33
CA LEU A 5 3.92 14.25 10.06
C LEU A 5 2.94 13.87 11.17
N THR A 6 2.27 12.71 11.02
CA THR A 6 1.23 12.24 11.95
C THR A 6 1.75 11.26 13.00
N GLY A 7 2.99 10.77 12.84
CA GLY A 7 3.55 9.73 13.70
C GLY A 7 2.95 8.33 13.49
N LEU A 8 2.06 8.16 12.51
CA LEU A 8 1.45 6.87 12.21
C LEU A 8 2.49 5.89 11.67
N PHE A 9 2.31 4.61 12.02
CA PHE A 9 3.04 3.50 11.41
C PHE A 9 2.52 3.23 9.99
N SER A 10 3.31 2.53 9.19
CA SER A 10 2.85 2.06 7.88
C SER A 10 1.71 1.05 8.05
N PHE A 11 0.75 1.09 7.16
CA PHE A 11 -0.34 0.11 7.06
C PHE A 11 -0.68 -0.15 5.59
N ALA A 12 -1.33 -1.26 5.31
CA ALA A 12 -1.77 -1.61 3.97
C ALA A 12 -3.31 -1.53 3.86
N ALA A 13 -3.79 -1.07 2.71
CA ALA A 13 -5.18 -1.20 2.29
C ALA A 13 -5.26 -2.28 1.21
N HIS A 14 -6.12 -3.27 1.39
CA HIS A 14 -6.30 -4.37 0.46
C HIS A 14 -7.70 -4.38 -0.15
N LEU A 15 -7.79 -4.27 -1.47
CA LEU A 15 -9.03 -4.37 -2.22
C LEU A 15 -9.19 -5.80 -2.72
N TYR A 16 -10.21 -6.52 -2.25
CA TYR A 16 -10.45 -7.88 -2.71
C TYR A 16 -11.86 -8.10 -3.25
N GLY A 17 -12.02 -9.10 -4.10
CA GLY A 17 -13.29 -9.44 -4.74
C GLY A 17 -13.10 -10.05 -6.12
N GLY A 18 -14.20 -10.30 -6.81
CA GLY A 18 -14.20 -10.94 -8.11
C GLY A 18 -13.38 -10.21 -9.18
N SER A 19 -13.07 -10.90 -10.26
CA SER A 19 -12.35 -10.31 -11.40
C SER A 19 -13.25 -9.34 -12.18
N GLY A 20 -12.64 -8.28 -12.75
CA GLY A 20 -13.32 -7.33 -13.63
C GLY A 20 -14.15 -6.26 -12.92
N VAL A 21 -13.92 -6.03 -11.61
CA VAL A 21 -14.58 -4.98 -10.81
C VAL A 21 -13.72 -3.71 -10.65
N GLY A 22 -12.69 -3.53 -11.47
CA GLY A 22 -11.88 -2.30 -11.52
C GLY A 22 -10.77 -2.16 -10.48
N LYS A 23 -10.45 -3.20 -9.69
CA LYS A 23 -9.40 -3.15 -8.65
C LYS A 23 -8.03 -2.68 -9.19
N THR A 24 -7.55 -3.30 -10.25
CA THR A 24 -6.28 -2.94 -10.90
C THR A 24 -6.29 -1.52 -11.44
N THR A 25 -7.40 -1.08 -12.04
CA THR A 25 -7.55 0.30 -12.50
C THR A 25 -7.47 1.29 -11.34
N ALA A 26 -8.11 1.00 -10.22
CA ALA A 26 -8.04 1.84 -9.02
C ALA A 26 -6.61 1.94 -8.47
N LEU A 27 -5.87 0.81 -8.45
CA LEU A 27 -4.45 0.82 -8.07
C LEU A 27 -3.60 1.65 -9.02
N TYR A 28 -3.82 1.55 -10.32
CA TYR A 28 -3.09 2.31 -11.32
C TYR A 28 -3.38 3.79 -11.22
N CYS A 29 -4.64 4.19 -10.96
CA CYS A 29 -4.99 5.58 -10.67
C CYS A 29 -4.22 6.12 -9.45
N ASN A 30 -4.16 5.34 -8.37
CA ASN A 30 -3.38 5.72 -7.18
C ASN A 30 -1.88 5.83 -7.48
N THR A 31 -1.34 4.92 -8.29
CA THR A 31 0.07 4.95 -8.68
C THR A 31 0.39 6.11 -9.61
N ALA A 32 -0.50 6.41 -10.57
CA ALA A 32 -0.34 7.47 -11.55
C ALA A 32 -0.19 8.87 -10.93
N ILE A 33 -0.65 9.07 -9.70
CA ILE A 33 -0.38 10.30 -8.93
C ILE A 33 1.13 10.55 -8.79
N TRP A 34 1.91 9.48 -8.63
CA TRP A 34 3.35 9.53 -8.31
C TRP A 34 4.25 9.37 -9.53
N GLY A 35 3.82 8.67 -10.56
CA GLY A 35 4.59 8.41 -11.76
C GLY A 35 3.98 7.31 -12.63
N ASP A 36 4.77 6.73 -13.51
CA ASP A 36 4.33 5.67 -14.42
C ASP A 36 3.73 4.49 -13.66
N PRO A 37 2.42 4.22 -13.81
CA PRO A 37 1.74 3.18 -13.06
C PRO A 37 2.25 1.76 -13.38
N HIS A 38 2.70 1.50 -14.60
CA HIS A 38 3.26 0.20 -14.96
C HIS A 38 4.61 -0.06 -14.32
N PHE A 39 5.42 0.97 -14.20
CA PHE A 39 6.75 0.85 -13.61
C PHE A 39 6.71 0.83 -12.08
N LEU A 40 5.80 1.61 -11.49
CA LEU A 40 5.75 1.78 -10.04
C LEU A 40 4.87 0.75 -9.32
N THR A 41 3.90 0.12 -9.99
CA THR A 41 3.07 -0.94 -9.40
C THR A 41 3.82 -2.26 -9.39
N LEU A 42 3.88 -2.89 -8.24
CA LEU A 42 4.44 -4.23 -8.08
C LEU A 42 3.45 -5.27 -8.58
N GLY A 43 3.94 -6.25 -9.30
CA GLY A 43 3.14 -7.34 -9.84
C GLY A 43 3.22 -8.62 -9.02
N GLN A 44 2.45 -9.61 -9.44
CA GLN A 44 2.37 -10.93 -8.84
C GLN A 44 3.73 -11.67 -8.75
N ARG A 45 4.64 -11.42 -9.70
CA ARG A 45 5.94 -12.07 -9.79
C ARG A 45 7.03 -11.43 -8.91
N ASP A 46 6.73 -10.29 -8.30
CA ASP A 46 7.67 -9.65 -7.39
C ASP A 46 7.85 -10.46 -6.11
N THR A 47 9.10 -10.75 -5.77
CA THR A 47 9.42 -11.48 -4.55
C THR A 47 9.15 -10.64 -3.31
N PRO A 48 8.91 -11.25 -2.13
CA PRO A 48 8.75 -10.50 -0.88
C PRO A 48 9.90 -9.54 -0.60
N ASN A 49 11.14 -9.97 -0.89
CA ASN A 49 12.32 -9.12 -0.71
C ASN A 49 12.36 -7.93 -1.67
N SER A 50 11.94 -8.12 -2.92
CA SER A 50 11.84 -7.03 -3.90
C SER A 50 10.82 -5.99 -3.46
N ARG A 51 9.67 -6.43 -2.93
CA ARG A 51 8.63 -5.53 -2.39
C ARG A 51 9.18 -4.67 -1.25
N MET A 52 9.91 -5.26 -0.30
CA MET A 52 10.51 -4.51 0.81
C MET A 52 11.62 -3.56 0.33
N ALA A 53 12.42 -3.96 -0.65
CA ALA A 53 13.43 -3.09 -1.25
C ALA A 53 12.80 -1.85 -1.91
N ARG A 54 11.65 -2.02 -2.57
CA ARG A 54 10.89 -0.88 -3.11
C ARG A 54 10.38 0.06 -2.01
N GLY A 55 9.99 -0.47 -0.84
CA GLY A 55 9.63 0.35 0.32
C GLY A 55 10.75 1.32 0.73
N GLU A 56 12.00 0.87 0.72
CA GLU A 56 13.17 1.73 1.00
C GLU A 56 13.38 2.84 -0.03
N VAL A 57 13.03 2.59 -1.28
CA VAL A 57 13.13 3.59 -2.36
C VAL A 57 11.99 4.61 -2.26
N TYR A 58 10.76 4.13 -2.08
CA TYR A 58 9.55 4.96 -2.08
C TYR A 58 9.37 5.75 -0.78
N LYS A 59 9.82 5.22 0.34
CA LYS A 59 9.82 5.84 1.67
C LYS A 59 8.44 6.30 2.15
N ASN A 60 7.96 7.42 1.65
CA ASN A 60 6.76 8.10 2.14
C ASN A 60 5.65 8.23 1.09
N ILE A 61 5.88 7.73 -0.11
CA ILE A 61 4.85 7.64 -1.16
C ILE A 61 4.20 6.25 -1.12
N SER A 62 3.02 6.11 -1.71
CA SER A 62 2.27 4.85 -1.70
C SER A 62 3.04 3.74 -2.42
N LEU A 63 3.07 2.55 -1.80
CA LEU A 63 3.56 1.32 -2.42
C LEU A 63 2.36 0.49 -2.87
N ASN A 64 2.21 0.32 -4.18
CA ASN A 64 1.08 -0.36 -4.76
C ASN A 64 1.47 -1.75 -5.29
N SER A 65 0.66 -2.76 -4.97
CA SER A 65 0.90 -4.17 -5.35
C SER A 65 -0.35 -4.77 -5.95
N ASP A 66 -0.31 -5.14 -7.21
CA ASP A 66 -1.40 -5.83 -7.87
C ASP A 66 -1.30 -7.34 -7.68
N GLU A 67 -2.46 -8.01 -7.60
CA GLU A 67 -2.64 -9.47 -7.53
C GLU A 67 -1.84 -10.14 -6.41
N MET A 68 -2.26 -9.93 -5.17
CA MET A 68 -1.65 -10.59 -4.00
C MET A 68 -2.25 -11.96 -3.66
N SER A 69 -3.19 -12.47 -4.46
CA SER A 69 -3.91 -13.73 -4.19
C SER A 69 -3.01 -14.98 -4.13
N ASN A 70 -1.83 -14.94 -4.74
CA ASN A 70 -0.92 -16.09 -4.79
C ASN A 70 0.11 -16.12 -3.63
N MET A 71 -0.04 -15.23 -2.66
CA MET A 71 0.80 -15.32 -1.46
C MET A 71 0.46 -16.56 -0.64
N THR A 72 1.49 -17.17 -0.05
CA THR A 72 1.24 -18.16 1.01
C THR A 72 0.82 -17.44 2.29
N PRO A 73 0.08 -18.09 3.20
CA PRO A 73 -0.30 -17.48 4.47
C PRO A 73 0.89 -16.96 5.28
N PHE A 74 2.00 -17.69 5.26
CA PHE A 74 3.25 -17.29 5.93
C PHE A 74 3.83 -16.00 5.33
N VAL A 75 3.86 -15.89 4.00
CA VAL A 75 4.35 -14.69 3.30
C VAL A 75 3.44 -13.50 3.57
N ALA A 76 2.13 -13.69 3.65
CA ALA A 76 1.17 -12.64 3.96
C ALA A 76 1.35 -12.10 5.39
N SER A 77 1.51 -12.99 6.38
CA SER A 77 1.81 -12.60 7.76
C SER A 77 3.13 -11.83 7.85
N ASP A 78 4.17 -12.35 7.23
CA ASP A 78 5.47 -11.72 7.18
C ASP A 78 5.45 -10.32 6.53
N TYR A 79 4.71 -10.19 5.42
CA TYR A 79 4.49 -8.91 4.75
C TYR A 79 3.81 -7.91 5.69
N ALA A 80 2.74 -8.30 6.38
CA ALA A 80 2.02 -7.43 7.31
C ALA A 80 2.94 -6.81 8.37
N TYR A 81 3.75 -7.65 9.01
CA TYR A 81 4.68 -7.20 10.05
C TYR A 81 5.80 -6.33 9.49
N GLN A 82 6.52 -6.79 8.47
CA GLN A 82 7.65 -6.03 7.90
C GLN A 82 7.21 -4.69 7.32
N PHE A 83 6.07 -4.68 6.62
CA PHE A 83 5.56 -3.45 6.04
C PHE A 83 5.21 -2.41 7.12
N ALA A 84 4.53 -2.85 8.19
CA ALA A 84 4.15 -1.98 9.30
C ALA A 84 5.35 -1.49 10.11
N GLU A 85 6.38 -2.33 10.31
CA GLU A 85 7.63 -1.92 10.97
C GLU A 85 8.35 -0.81 10.20
N GLY A 86 8.12 -0.67 8.90
CA GLY A 86 8.71 0.38 8.09
C GLY A 86 10.20 0.24 7.84
N LYS A 87 10.74 -0.99 7.91
CA LYS A 87 12.16 -1.29 7.69
C LYS A 87 12.34 -2.71 7.18
N GLN A 88 13.43 -2.95 6.46
CA GLN A 88 13.81 -4.32 6.09
C GLN A 88 14.34 -5.11 7.31
N ARG A 89 14.19 -6.43 7.24
CA ARG A 89 14.85 -7.34 8.18
C ARG A 89 16.37 -7.21 8.10
N ASN A 90 17.00 -7.34 9.27
CA ASN A 90 18.44 -7.49 9.34
C ASN A 90 18.87 -8.78 8.67
N ARG A 91 19.90 -8.71 7.87
CA ARG A 91 20.55 -9.86 7.26
C ARG A 91 22.06 -9.70 7.41
N LEU A 92 22.71 -10.81 7.69
CA LEU A 92 24.17 -10.88 7.65
C LEU A 92 24.63 -10.97 6.19
N GLN A 93 25.75 -10.37 5.89
CA GLN A 93 26.34 -10.37 4.56
C GLN A 93 27.38 -11.47 4.47
N GLY A 94 27.09 -12.51 3.69
CA GLY A 94 28.01 -13.56 3.27
C GLY A 94 28.87 -14.18 4.38
N SER A 95 30.10 -14.53 4.04
CA SER A 95 31.06 -15.21 4.92
C SER A 95 31.64 -14.35 6.05
N ALA A 96 31.45 -13.04 6.01
CA ALA A 96 32.06 -12.12 6.99
C ALA A 96 31.22 -11.88 8.24
N ASN A 97 30.01 -12.44 8.35
CA ASN A 97 29.07 -12.22 9.46
C ASN A 97 28.85 -10.74 9.84
N THR A 98 29.05 -9.83 8.90
CA THR A 98 28.79 -8.41 9.09
C THR A 98 27.34 -8.09 8.76
N GLU A 99 26.71 -7.19 9.50
CA GLU A 99 25.37 -6.70 9.14
C GLU A 99 25.41 -6.03 7.76
N ARG A 100 24.49 -6.46 6.90
CA ARG A 100 24.26 -5.76 5.64
C ARG A 100 23.77 -4.34 5.94
N TRP A 101 24.34 -3.35 5.23
CA TRP A 101 23.82 -1.98 5.32
C TRP A 101 22.32 -1.95 5.06
N ARG A 102 21.60 -1.33 5.97
CA ARG A 102 20.13 -1.16 5.85
C ARG A 102 19.84 0.10 5.08
N GLY A 103 18.87 0.03 4.20
CA GLY A 103 18.24 1.20 3.64
C GLY A 103 17.54 2.05 4.70
N LYS A 104 17.11 3.23 4.31
CA LYS A 104 16.38 4.12 5.22
C LYS A 104 14.97 3.57 5.48
N PRO A 105 14.44 3.75 6.71
CA PRO A 105 13.08 3.34 7.03
C PRO A 105 12.05 4.10 6.20
N TRP A 106 10.86 3.52 6.09
CA TRP A 106 9.71 4.12 5.42
C TRP A 106 8.54 4.33 6.37
N ARG A 107 7.67 5.27 6.01
CA ARG A 107 6.34 5.45 6.62
C ARG A 107 5.36 5.77 5.50
N MET A 108 4.59 4.77 5.08
CA MET A 108 3.72 4.88 3.93
C MET A 108 2.45 4.05 4.08
N MET A 109 1.44 4.37 3.32
CA MET A 109 0.31 3.50 3.08
C MET A 109 0.64 2.61 1.87
N GLY A 110 0.48 1.29 2.03
CA GLY A 110 0.45 0.36 0.91
C GLY A 110 -0.98 0.22 0.38
N CYS A 111 -1.12 0.07 -0.93
CA CYS A 111 -2.38 -0.37 -1.51
C CYS A 111 -2.15 -1.65 -2.29
N SER A 112 -3.06 -2.60 -2.14
CA SER A 112 -2.96 -3.87 -2.86
C SER A 112 -4.30 -4.35 -3.37
N SER A 113 -4.27 -5.23 -4.35
CA SER A 113 -5.45 -5.89 -4.85
C SER A 113 -5.30 -7.41 -4.86
N GLY A 114 -6.43 -8.11 -4.83
CA GLY A 114 -6.48 -9.56 -4.93
C GLY A 114 -7.90 -10.09 -5.16
N ASN A 115 -8.00 -11.38 -5.40
CA ASN A 115 -9.30 -12.05 -5.55
C ASN A 115 -9.78 -12.68 -4.26
N ILE A 116 -8.91 -12.79 -3.25
CA ILE A 116 -9.21 -13.39 -1.94
C ILE A 116 -8.87 -12.41 -0.81
N SER A 117 -9.56 -12.55 0.31
CA SER A 117 -9.28 -11.85 1.55
C SER A 117 -7.94 -12.29 2.15
N ILE A 118 -7.14 -11.35 2.62
CA ILE A 118 -5.92 -11.66 3.39
C ILE A 118 -6.29 -12.27 4.74
N TYR A 119 -7.41 -11.85 5.35
CA TYR A 119 -7.93 -12.48 6.56
C TYR A 119 -8.19 -13.98 6.35
N GLU A 120 -8.92 -14.34 5.28
CA GLU A 120 -9.16 -15.75 4.92
C GLU A 120 -7.86 -16.51 4.64
N LEU A 121 -6.90 -15.86 4.00
CA LEU A 121 -5.60 -16.45 3.75
C LEU A 121 -4.84 -16.72 5.05
N LEU A 122 -4.79 -15.76 5.97
CA LEU A 122 -4.12 -15.85 7.26
C LEU A 122 -4.79 -16.85 8.20
N SER A 123 -6.12 -16.98 8.14
CA SER A 123 -6.89 -17.95 8.93
C SER A 123 -6.53 -19.39 8.62
N LYS A 124 -5.90 -19.67 7.47
CA LYS A 124 -5.32 -21.00 7.17
C LYS A 124 -4.02 -21.27 7.92
N LEU A 125 -3.35 -20.25 8.43
CA LEU A 125 -2.12 -20.38 9.19
C LEU A 125 -2.39 -20.45 10.69
N LYS A 126 -3.34 -19.67 11.19
CA LYS A 126 -3.69 -19.56 12.60
C LYS A 126 -5.17 -19.19 12.77
N ALA A 127 -5.76 -19.63 13.88
CA ALA A 127 -7.19 -19.41 14.15
C ALA A 127 -7.58 -17.93 14.27
N ASP A 128 -6.66 -17.09 14.74
CA ASP A 128 -6.90 -15.69 14.99
C ASP A 128 -5.75 -14.81 14.44
N PRO A 129 -5.93 -14.16 13.28
CA PRO A 129 -4.95 -13.29 12.67
C PRO A 129 -5.12 -11.80 13.05
N GLU A 130 -5.76 -11.48 14.18
CA GLU A 130 -6.04 -10.08 14.58
C GLU A 130 -4.80 -9.18 14.53
N ALA A 131 -3.67 -9.69 14.99
CA ALA A 131 -2.45 -8.88 15.03
C ALA A 131 -1.98 -8.41 13.65
N GLU A 132 -2.12 -9.24 12.62
CA GLU A 132 -1.85 -8.85 11.22
C GLU A 132 -2.93 -7.91 10.70
N MET A 133 -4.19 -8.18 11.04
CA MET A 133 -5.32 -7.39 10.57
C MET A 133 -5.36 -5.97 11.15
N GLN A 134 -4.72 -5.72 12.29
CA GLN A 134 -4.48 -4.36 12.77
C GLN A 134 -3.55 -3.54 11.85
N ARG A 135 -2.85 -4.19 10.93
CA ARG A 135 -1.89 -3.61 9.99
C ARG A 135 -2.39 -3.56 8.56
N ILE A 136 -3.49 -4.26 8.29
CA ILE A 136 -4.09 -4.39 6.96
C ILE A 136 -5.57 -4.07 7.06
N LEU A 137 -5.99 -3.02 6.37
CA LEU A 137 -7.42 -2.68 6.21
C LEU A 137 -7.93 -3.36 4.95
N GLU A 138 -8.90 -4.23 5.07
CA GLU A 138 -9.51 -4.90 3.93
C GLU A 138 -10.82 -4.25 3.52
N PHE A 139 -11.01 -4.16 2.21
CA PHE A 139 -12.22 -3.65 1.59
C PHE A 139 -12.72 -4.64 0.54
N THR A 140 -13.89 -5.20 0.78
CA THR A 140 -14.59 -6.01 -0.22
C THR A 140 -15.10 -5.12 -1.33
N VAL A 141 -14.73 -5.43 -2.56
CA VAL A 141 -15.28 -4.73 -3.73
C VAL A 141 -16.57 -5.43 -4.14
N ASP A 142 -17.69 -4.68 -4.11
CA ASP A 142 -19.01 -5.21 -4.44
C ASP A 142 -19.03 -5.78 -5.88
N PRO A 143 -19.40 -7.05 -6.08
CA PRO A 143 -19.49 -7.64 -7.40
C PRO A 143 -20.55 -6.94 -8.30
N ASN A 144 -21.54 -6.27 -7.73
CA ASN A 144 -22.54 -5.50 -8.47
C ASN A 144 -21.94 -4.27 -9.17
N LEU A 145 -20.80 -3.76 -8.72
CA LEU A 145 -20.09 -2.68 -9.42
C LEU A 145 -19.79 -3.03 -10.87
N LYS A 146 -19.59 -4.31 -11.19
CA LYS A 146 -19.37 -4.75 -12.57
C LYS A 146 -20.54 -4.38 -13.51
N ALA A 147 -21.75 -4.35 -13.00
CA ALA A 147 -22.95 -3.99 -13.80
C ALA A 147 -23.09 -2.48 -14.03
N ILE A 148 -22.49 -1.66 -13.17
CA ILE A 148 -22.59 -0.18 -13.24
C ILE A 148 -21.33 0.49 -13.76
N ILE A 149 -20.22 -0.25 -13.86
CA ILE A 149 -18.98 0.25 -14.44
C ILE A 149 -19.16 0.41 -15.95
N ASP A 150 -19.01 1.63 -16.42
CA ASP A 150 -18.93 1.94 -17.84
C ASP A 150 -17.56 1.49 -18.37
N LYS A 151 -17.59 0.41 -19.14
CA LYS A 151 -16.35 -0.19 -19.66
C LYS A 151 -15.57 0.78 -20.55
N ASP A 152 -16.24 1.52 -21.42
CA ASP A 152 -15.57 2.40 -22.38
C ASP A 152 -14.86 3.56 -21.67
N LYS A 153 -15.50 4.11 -20.63
CA LYS A 153 -14.88 5.13 -19.78
C LYS A 153 -13.72 4.58 -18.97
N THR A 154 -13.86 3.34 -18.46
CA THR A 154 -12.78 2.68 -17.70
C THR A 154 -11.57 2.40 -18.59
N ASP A 155 -11.80 1.91 -19.81
CA ASP A 155 -10.74 1.65 -20.78
C ASP A 155 -10.09 2.96 -21.26
N ALA A 156 -10.87 4.04 -21.43
CA ALA A 156 -10.34 5.37 -21.73
C ALA A 156 -9.46 5.89 -20.58
N LEU A 157 -9.97 5.85 -19.35
CA LEU A 157 -9.19 6.23 -18.15
C LEU A 157 -7.90 5.41 -18.04
N TYR A 158 -7.96 4.10 -18.26
CA TYR A 158 -6.79 3.23 -18.20
C TYR A 158 -5.73 3.61 -19.24
N ARG A 159 -6.13 3.98 -20.45
CA ARG A 159 -5.21 4.49 -21.48
C ARG A 159 -4.62 5.85 -21.10
N ASP A 160 -5.46 6.75 -20.57
CA ASP A 160 -5.04 8.12 -20.24
C ASP A 160 -3.99 8.12 -19.13
N ILE A 161 -4.15 7.33 -18.08
CA ILE A 161 -3.19 7.27 -16.97
C ILE A 161 -1.84 6.64 -17.34
N GLN A 162 -1.74 5.95 -18.47
CA GLN A 162 -0.47 5.41 -18.97
C GLN A 162 0.43 6.47 -19.61
N THR A 163 -0.14 7.60 -20.00
CA THR A 163 0.58 8.71 -20.65
C THR A 163 0.51 9.99 -19.83
N ASN A 164 -0.47 10.12 -18.92
CA ASN A 164 -0.70 11.30 -18.09
C ASN A 164 -0.55 10.93 -16.61
N TYR A 165 0.67 10.92 -16.11
CA TYR A 165 0.98 10.57 -14.71
C TYR A 165 2.00 11.52 -14.10
N GLY A 166 2.10 11.51 -12.77
CA GLY A 166 3.10 12.25 -11.99
C GLY A 166 2.83 13.76 -11.84
N HIS A 167 1.86 14.30 -12.56
CA HIS A 167 1.60 15.76 -12.61
C HIS A 167 1.16 16.32 -11.24
N PHE A 168 0.46 15.54 -10.44
CA PHE A 168 -0.05 15.98 -9.15
C PHE A 168 0.99 15.86 -8.02
N SER A 169 1.99 15.01 -8.15
CA SER A 169 2.94 14.70 -7.08
C SER A 169 3.72 15.92 -6.60
N VAL A 170 4.30 16.69 -7.52
CA VAL A 170 5.14 17.86 -7.17
C VAL A 170 4.34 18.95 -6.47
N PRO A 171 3.22 19.48 -7.02
CA PRO A 171 2.43 20.50 -6.34
C PRO A 171 1.87 20.02 -5.01
N TYR A 172 1.48 18.74 -4.90
CA TYR A 172 1.02 18.16 -3.64
C TYR A 172 2.12 18.14 -2.57
N ILE A 173 3.33 17.69 -2.92
CA ILE A 173 4.47 17.66 -2.01
C ILE A 173 4.82 19.09 -1.56
N GLN A 174 4.86 20.05 -2.47
CA GLN A 174 5.09 21.46 -2.16
C GLN A 174 4.05 22.00 -1.18
N TYR A 175 2.76 21.72 -1.43
CA TYR A 175 1.69 22.10 -0.52
C TYR A 175 1.87 21.50 0.89
N VAL A 176 2.19 20.21 0.99
CA VAL A 176 2.41 19.55 2.28
C VAL A 176 3.59 20.15 3.03
N ILE A 177 4.69 20.47 2.35
CA ILE A 177 5.88 21.08 2.96
C ILE A 177 5.53 22.47 3.50
N GLN A 178 4.84 23.28 2.72
CA GLN A 178 4.47 24.65 3.08
C GLN A 178 3.45 24.71 4.22
N ASN A 179 2.57 23.71 4.34
CA ASN A 179 1.46 23.68 5.29
C ASN A 179 1.63 22.63 6.39
N ARG A 180 2.84 22.11 6.63
CA ARG A 180 3.10 20.99 7.54
C ARG A 180 2.52 21.17 8.93
N ASP A 181 2.65 22.39 9.50
CA ASP A 181 2.21 22.66 10.87
C ASP A 181 0.67 22.74 10.96
N GLN A 182 0.03 23.29 9.94
CA GLN A 182 -1.44 23.28 9.82
C GLN A 182 -1.98 21.85 9.67
N ILE A 183 -1.34 21.04 8.84
CA ILE A 183 -1.71 19.64 8.64
C ILE A 183 -1.55 18.85 9.94
N ALA A 184 -0.46 19.05 10.69
CA ALA A 184 -0.24 18.41 11.98
C ALA A 184 -1.31 18.78 13.01
N LYS A 185 -1.70 20.07 13.09
CA LYS A 185 -2.80 20.54 13.94
C LYS A 185 -4.14 19.92 13.54
N LEU A 186 -4.44 19.87 12.25
CA LEU A 186 -5.67 19.26 11.74
C LEU A 186 -5.74 17.78 12.13
N TYR A 187 -4.65 17.05 11.94
CA TYR A 187 -4.56 15.65 12.33
C TYR A 187 -4.79 15.45 13.84
N ALA A 188 -4.14 16.25 14.67
CA ALA A 188 -4.32 16.18 16.12
C ALA A 188 -5.79 16.40 16.53
N GLY A 189 -6.48 17.36 15.92
CA GLY A 189 -7.90 17.59 16.18
C GLY A 189 -8.82 16.46 15.67
N ILE A 190 -8.48 15.81 14.56
CA ILE A 190 -9.22 14.62 14.08
C ILE A 190 -9.01 13.47 15.06
N LYS A 191 -7.76 13.21 15.46
CA LYS A 191 -7.41 12.14 16.41
C LYS A 191 -8.16 12.30 17.72
N GLU A 192 -8.15 13.50 18.30
CA GLU A 192 -8.86 13.79 19.56
C GLU A 192 -10.37 13.49 19.46
N ARG A 193 -10.99 13.82 18.31
CA ARG A 193 -12.42 13.52 18.10
C ARG A 193 -12.69 12.01 17.98
N LEU A 194 -11.81 11.29 17.32
CA LEU A 194 -11.94 9.82 17.20
C LEU A 194 -11.72 9.15 18.56
N ASP A 195 -10.69 9.56 19.31
CA ASP A 195 -10.40 9.00 20.64
C ASP A 195 -11.56 9.25 21.65
N LYS A 196 -12.35 10.33 21.45
CA LYS A 196 -13.54 10.61 22.28
C LYS A 196 -14.77 9.82 21.84
N ALA A 197 -14.80 9.32 20.61
CA ALA A 197 -15.93 8.57 20.06
C ALA A 197 -15.78 7.06 20.23
N ALA A 198 -14.58 6.58 20.52
CA ALA A 198 -14.26 5.17 20.78
C ALA A 198 -14.48 4.80 22.25
#